data_006e6fb80a973a0bd7f496912a71a81b
#
_entry.id   006e6fb80a973a0bd7f496912a71a81b
#
_cell.length_a   1.000
_cell.length_b   1.000
_cell.length_c   1.000
_cell.angle_alpha   90.00
_cell.angle_beta   90.00
_cell.angle_gamma   90.00
#
_symmetry.space_group_name_H-M   'P 1'
#
loop_
_entity.id
_entity.type
_entity.pdbx_description
1 polymer ?
#
loop_
_entity_poly.entity_id
_entity_poly.type
_entity_poly.pdbx_seq_one_letter_code
_entity_poly.pdbx_strand_id
1 'polypeptide(L)'
;METDIQALATASNKRIDDLETLKFQMDMLNNMFKASDLLEYLNKIDEMPAISKKMVTAYQTENLKELETIIYDNSYMSKEDLANFLTKRNINWMNKIPSKMSASSHLFAVGAGHLVGKNGLLNLLAAKGYKLTPIL
;
A
#
# COMPACT_ATOMS: atom_id res chain seq x y z
N MET A 1 -13.51 2.31 6.51
CA MET A 1 -12.22 1.97 7.17
C MET A 1 -11.42 3.22 7.55
N GLU A 2 -10.97 4.10 6.64
CA GLU A 2 -10.22 5.33 7.02
C GLU A 2 -11.02 6.23 7.95
N THR A 3 -12.30 6.49 7.64
CA THR A 3 -13.22 7.26 8.49
C THR A 3 -13.41 6.66 9.87
N ASP A 4 -13.43 5.33 9.97
CA ASP A 4 -13.61 4.65 11.26
C ASP A 4 -12.34 4.75 12.13
N ILE A 5 -11.16 4.62 11.51
CA ILE A 5 -9.87 4.81 12.19
C ILE A 5 -9.73 6.26 12.67
N GLN A 6 -10.12 7.24 11.86
CA GLN A 6 -10.12 8.66 12.24
C GLN A 6 -11.09 8.92 13.41
N ALA A 7 -12.30 8.35 13.36
CA ALA A 7 -13.28 8.47 14.43
C ALA A 7 -12.74 7.87 15.74
N LEU A 8 -12.14 6.69 15.69
CA LEU A 8 -11.52 6.05 16.86
C LEU A 8 -10.36 6.88 17.43
N ALA A 9 -9.51 7.44 16.59
CA ALA A 9 -8.41 8.30 17.01
C ALA A 9 -8.93 9.55 17.70
N THR A 10 -9.95 10.20 17.13
CA THR A 10 -10.59 11.38 17.71
C THR A 10 -11.25 11.06 19.05
N ALA A 11 -12.04 9.99 19.12
CA ALA A 11 -12.69 9.56 20.35
C ALA A 11 -11.70 9.20 21.47
N SER A 12 -10.52 8.71 21.08
CA SER A 12 -9.43 8.35 22.01
C SER A 12 -8.45 9.50 22.27
N ASN A 13 -8.73 10.70 21.80
CA ASN A 13 -7.85 11.87 21.86
C ASN A 13 -6.41 11.56 21.37
N LYS A 14 -6.30 10.80 20.28
CA LYS A 14 -5.03 10.46 19.63
C LYS A 14 -4.74 11.43 18.50
N ARG A 15 -3.47 11.84 18.42
CA ARG A 15 -3.02 12.66 17.30
C ARG A 15 -2.99 11.83 16.02
N ILE A 16 -3.47 12.41 14.92
CA ILE A 16 -3.35 11.87 13.57
C ILE A 16 -2.24 12.64 12.86
N ASP A 17 -1.41 11.92 12.13
CA ASP A 17 -0.30 12.47 11.36
C ASP A 17 -0.15 11.70 10.05
N ASP A 18 0.46 12.31 9.04
CA ASP A 18 0.54 11.76 7.70
C ASP A 18 1.93 11.18 7.41
N LEU A 19 1.96 10.07 6.67
CA LEU A 19 3.20 9.52 6.10
C LEU A 19 3.64 10.30 4.86
N GLU A 20 2.67 10.88 4.12
CA GLU A 20 2.90 11.71 2.93
C GLU A 20 1.77 12.73 2.75
N THR A 21 2.01 13.76 1.95
CA THR A 21 1.02 14.81 1.71
C THR A 21 0.03 14.40 0.62
N LEU A 22 -1.21 14.92 0.69
CA LEU A 22 -2.21 14.76 -0.37
C LEU A 22 -1.68 15.29 -1.72
N LYS A 23 -0.96 16.42 -1.71
CA LYS A 23 -0.33 16.95 -2.93
C LYS A 23 0.58 15.92 -3.59
N PHE A 24 1.43 15.25 -2.83
CA PHE A 24 2.32 14.21 -3.36
C PHE A 24 1.53 13.05 -3.98
N GLN A 25 0.44 12.61 -3.34
CA GLN A 25 -0.43 11.56 -3.90
C GLN A 25 -1.08 11.99 -5.21
N MET A 26 -1.60 13.22 -5.28
CA MET A 26 -2.23 13.75 -6.49
C MET A 26 -1.22 13.91 -7.63
N ASP A 27 -0.04 14.46 -7.36
CA ASP A 27 1.02 14.61 -8.37
C ASP A 27 1.45 13.23 -8.92
N MET A 28 1.54 12.23 -8.06
CA MET A 28 1.86 10.86 -8.47
C MET A 28 0.78 10.27 -9.38
N LEU A 29 -0.50 10.38 -9.01
CA LEU A 29 -1.61 9.87 -9.80
C LEU A 29 -1.65 10.55 -11.18
N ASN A 30 -1.48 11.86 -11.24
CA ASN A 30 -1.46 12.61 -12.50
C ASN A 30 -0.33 12.16 -13.45
N ASN A 31 0.79 11.68 -12.91
CA ASN A 31 1.92 11.22 -13.70
C ASN A 31 1.81 9.75 -14.14
N MET A 32 0.94 8.97 -13.49
CA MET A 32 0.77 7.54 -13.80
C MET A 32 -0.16 7.29 -14.99
N PHE A 33 -1.19 8.12 -15.18
CA PHE A 33 -2.20 7.87 -16.20
C PHE A 33 -1.82 8.57 -17.52
N LYS A 34 -1.04 7.87 -18.35
CA LYS A 34 -0.80 8.31 -19.73
C LYS A 34 -1.92 7.81 -20.66
N ALA A 35 -2.24 8.57 -21.69
CA ALA A 35 -3.28 8.19 -22.64
C ALA A 35 -2.99 6.83 -23.35
N SER A 36 -1.70 6.52 -23.58
CA SER A 36 -1.26 5.23 -24.11
C SER A 36 -1.66 4.05 -23.22
N ASP A 37 -1.56 4.22 -21.90
CA ASP A 37 -1.79 3.17 -20.93
C ASP A 37 -3.30 2.89 -20.81
N LEU A 38 -4.14 3.91 -21.00
CA LEU A 38 -5.59 3.78 -21.04
C LEU A 38 -6.07 2.80 -22.12
N LEU A 39 -5.45 2.80 -23.30
CA LEU A 39 -5.80 1.86 -24.37
C LEU A 39 -5.45 0.42 -23.97
N GLU A 40 -4.32 0.22 -23.31
CA GLU A 40 -3.94 -1.11 -22.81
C GLU A 40 -4.89 -1.61 -21.70
N TYR A 41 -5.29 -0.73 -20.79
CA TYR A 41 -6.29 -1.05 -19.77
C TYR A 41 -7.67 -1.40 -20.37
N LEU A 42 -8.11 -0.65 -21.40
CA LEU A 42 -9.37 -0.94 -22.08
C LEU A 42 -9.37 -2.32 -22.74
N ASN A 43 -8.24 -2.76 -23.30
CA ASN A 43 -8.11 -4.09 -23.89
C ASN A 43 -8.20 -5.23 -22.86
N LYS A 44 -8.00 -4.95 -21.58
CA LYS A 44 -8.07 -5.92 -20.47
C LYS A 44 -9.29 -5.73 -19.57
N ILE A 45 -10.22 -4.86 -19.96
CA ILE A 45 -11.35 -4.48 -19.08
C ILE A 45 -12.21 -5.67 -18.68
N ASP A 46 -12.36 -6.65 -19.58
CA ASP A 46 -13.16 -7.87 -19.33
C ASP A 46 -12.52 -8.80 -18.28
N GLU A 47 -11.21 -8.67 -18.03
CA GLU A 47 -10.49 -9.46 -17.04
C GLU A 47 -10.57 -8.82 -15.63
N MET A 48 -10.82 -7.51 -15.56
CA MET A 48 -10.80 -6.74 -14.31
C MET A 48 -11.76 -7.27 -13.22
N PRO A 49 -13.00 -7.72 -13.52
CA PRO A 49 -13.89 -8.26 -12.49
C PRO A 49 -13.33 -9.52 -11.82
N ALA A 50 -12.70 -10.41 -12.60
CA ALA A 50 -12.12 -11.64 -12.07
C ALA A 50 -10.92 -11.36 -11.16
N ILE A 51 -10.07 -10.41 -11.56
CA ILE A 51 -8.89 -9.98 -10.78
C ILE A 51 -9.31 -9.28 -9.50
N SER A 52 -10.28 -8.36 -9.59
CA SER A 52 -10.83 -7.68 -8.42
C SER A 52 -11.41 -8.68 -7.43
N LYS A 53 -12.12 -9.70 -7.89
CA LYS A 53 -12.64 -10.76 -7.03
C LYS A 53 -11.52 -11.54 -6.34
N LYS A 54 -10.47 -11.92 -7.08
CA LYS A 54 -9.30 -12.60 -6.49
C LYS A 54 -8.61 -11.72 -5.44
N MET A 55 -8.41 -10.45 -5.72
CA MET A 55 -7.80 -9.50 -4.79
C MET A 55 -8.62 -9.33 -3.51
N VAL A 56 -9.94 -9.17 -3.64
CA VAL A 56 -10.86 -9.09 -2.49
C VAL A 56 -10.81 -10.38 -1.67
N THR A 57 -10.84 -11.55 -2.33
CA THR A 57 -10.75 -12.84 -1.63
C THR A 57 -9.43 -12.97 -0.88
N ALA A 58 -8.30 -12.67 -1.53
CA ALA A 58 -6.99 -12.72 -0.89
C ALA A 58 -6.90 -11.76 0.31
N TYR A 59 -7.49 -10.57 0.21
CA TYR A 59 -7.57 -9.62 1.31
C TYR A 59 -8.43 -10.15 2.47
N GLN A 60 -9.63 -10.68 2.19
CA GLN A 60 -10.55 -11.20 3.20
C GLN A 60 -10.03 -12.45 3.91
N THR A 61 -9.21 -13.24 3.23
CA THR A 61 -8.58 -14.44 3.79
C THR A 61 -7.18 -14.17 4.35
N GLU A 62 -6.76 -12.90 4.42
CA GLU A 62 -5.43 -12.46 4.90
C GLU A 62 -4.25 -13.13 4.16
N ASN A 63 -4.47 -13.57 2.93
CA ASN A 63 -3.49 -14.25 2.11
C ASN A 63 -2.52 -13.25 1.45
N LEU A 64 -1.50 -12.82 2.20
CA LEU A 64 -0.50 -11.86 1.73
C LEU A 64 0.29 -12.38 0.53
N LYS A 65 0.52 -13.68 0.43
CA LYS A 65 1.24 -14.28 -0.70
C LYS A 65 0.44 -14.17 -2.00
N GLU A 66 -0.85 -14.42 -1.95
CA GLU A 66 -1.73 -14.25 -3.11
C GLU A 66 -1.86 -12.78 -3.50
N LEU A 67 -2.01 -11.89 -2.51
CA LEU A 67 -1.98 -10.43 -2.76
C LEU A 67 -0.69 -10.00 -3.46
N GLU A 68 0.47 -10.47 -3.00
CA GLU A 68 1.74 -10.21 -3.65
C GLU A 68 1.76 -10.68 -5.10
N THR A 69 1.30 -11.92 -5.36
CA THR A 69 1.25 -12.49 -6.70
C THR A 69 0.40 -11.65 -7.65
N ILE A 70 -0.78 -11.22 -7.20
CA ILE A 70 -1.70 -10.40 -8.01
C ILE A 70 -1.14 -9.01 -8.26
N ILE A 71 -0.62 -8.34 -7.22
CA ILE A 71 -0.13 -6.97 -7.29
C ILE A 71 1.13 -6.87 -8.16
N TYR A 72 2.02 -7.85 -8.09
CA TYR A 72 3.26 -7.88 -8.85
C TYR A 72 3.15 -8.60 -10.21
N ASP A 73 1.94 -8.94 -10.64
CA ASP A 73 1.67 -9.38 -12.01
C ASP A 73 1.80 -8.19 -12.96
N ASN A 74 2.88 -8.18 -13.74
CA ASN A 74 3.18 -7.09 -14.67
C ASN A 74 2.21 -6.99 -15.86
N SER A 75 1.22 -7.91 -15.95
CA SER A 75 0.20 -7.86 -16.98
C SER A 75 -0.78 -6.70 -16.81
N TYR A 76 -0.90 -6.15 -15.60
CA TYR A 76 -1.90 -5.13 -15.25
C TYR A 76 -1.30 -3.76 -14.87
N MET A 77 -0.05 -3.74 -14.47
CA MET A 77 0.65 -2.51 -14.14
C MET A 77 2.13 -2.66 -14.51
N SER A 78 2.71 -1.66 -15.16
CA SER A 78 4.12 -1.68 -15.50
C SER A 78 4.99 -1.76 -14.23
N LYS A 79 6.20 -2.31 -14.37
CA LYS A 79 7.17 -2.34 -13.26
C LYS A 79 7.51 -0.93 -12.77
N GLU A 80 7.54 0.04 -13.67
CA GLU A 80 7.84 1.43 -13.34
C GLU A 80 6.70 2.05 -12.53
N ASP A 81 5.46 1.85 -12.96
CA ASP A 81 4.29 2.38 -12.25
C ASP A 81 4.15 1.73 -10.88
N LEU A 82 4.33 0.41 -10.80
CA LEU A 82 4.32 -0.32 -9.54
C LEU A 82 5.42 0.19 -8.59
N ALA A 83 6.62 0.46 -9.12
CA ALA A 83 7.70 1.05 -8.33
C ALA A 83 7.35 2.47 -7.85
N ASN A 84 6.73 3.28 -8.68
CA ASN A 84 6.26 4.62 -8.30
C ASN A 84 5.16 4.56 -7.26
N PHE A 85 4.18 3.66 -7.46
CA PHE A 85 2.98 3.56 -6.64
C PHE A 85 3.23 2.95 -5.26
N LEU A 86 4.12 1.96 -5.16
CA LEU A 86 4.40 1.23 -3.92
C LEU A 86 5.83 1.43 -3.41
N THR A 87 6.82 1.04 -4.21
CA THR A 87 8.20 0.93 -3.74
C THR A 87 8.78 2.25 -3.26
N LYS A 88 8.69 3.31 -4.06
CA LYS A 88 9.24 4.63 -3.72
C LYS A 88 8.55 5.22 -2.49
N ARG A 89 7.25 5.01 -2.37
CA ARG A 89 6.48 5.47 -1.20
C ARG A 89 6.89 4.71 0.05
N ASN A 90 6.98 3.39 -0.02
CA ASN A 90 7.44 2.57 1.11
C ASN A 90 8.83 2.99 1.60
N ILE A 91 9.77 3.22 0.69
CA ILE A 91 11.12 3.68 1.03
C ILE A 91 11.08 5.06 1.72
N ASN A 92 10.27 5.99 1.19
CA ASN A 92 10.08 7.31 1.80
C ASN A 92 9.46 7.21 3.21
N TRP A 93 8.46 6.37 3.38
CA TRP A 93 7.84 6.15 4.69
C TRP A 93 8.82 5.55 5.71
N MET A 94 9.70 4.64 5.25
CA MET A 94 10.75 4.06 6.10
C MET A 94 11.78 5.08 6.61
N ASN A 95 11.83 6.29 6.07
CA ASN A 95 12.60 7.40 6.65
C ASN A 95 11.90 8.04 7.85
N LYS A 96 10.59 7.85 8.00
CA LYS A 96 9.76 8.43 9.07
C LYS A 96 9.32 7.41 10.11
N ILE A 97 8.91 6.21 9.69
CA ILE A 97 8.32 5.17 10.55
C ILE A 97 9.22 4.81 11.73
N PRO A 98 10.52 4.51 11.56
CA PRO A 98 11.37 4.14 12.68
C PRO A 98 11.47 5.20 13.77
N SER A 99 11.62 6.47 13.40
CA SER A 99 11.70 7.56 14.36
C SER A 99 10.40 7.79 15.13
N LYS A 100 9.25 7.61 14.45
CA LYS A 100 7.94 7.68 15.10
C LYS A 100 7.76 6.54 16.11
N MET A 101 8.10 5.30 15.72
CA MET A 101 8.01 4.12 16.57
C MET A 101 8.92 4.19 17.81
N SER A 102 10.08 4.81 17.70
CA SER A 102 10.99 5.00 18.84
C SER A 102 10.48 6.03 19.86
N ALA A 103 9.64 6.96 19.43
CA ALA A 103 9.11 8.03 20.28
C ALA A 103 7.89 7.57 21.11
N SER A 104 7.01 6.74 20.54
CA SER A 104 5.80 6.21 21.20
C SER A 104 5.14 5.09 20.39
N SER A 105 4.12 4.46 20.95
CA SER A 105 3.30 3.49 20.22
C SER A 105 2.50 4.19 19.12
N HIS A 106 2.54 3.64 17.91
CA HIS A 106 1.85 4.16 16.73
C HIS A 106 1.05 3.07 16.03
N LEU A 107 -0.08 3.44 15.45
CA LEU A 107 -0.81 2.69 14.44
C LEU A 107 -0.51 3.31 13.08
N PHE A 108 0.02 2.52 12.13
CA PHE A 108 0.20 2.92 10.75
C PHE A 108 -0.86 2.22 9.89
N ALA A 109 -1.82 2.99 9.38
CA ALA A 109 -2.84 2.48 8.47
C ALA A 109 -2.41 2.73 7.03
N VAL A 110 -2.19 1.65 6.28
CA VAL A 110 -1.76 1.69 4.88
C VAL A 110 -2.54 0.69 4.05
N GLY A 111 -2.62 0.91 2.74
CA GLY A 111 -3.20 -0.08 1.84
C GLY A 111 -2.41 -1.40 1.87
N ALA A 112 -3.12 -2.54 1.80
CA ALA A 112 -2.51 -3.87 1.91
C ALA A 112 -1.39 -4.13 0.89
N GLY A 113 -1.46 -3.51 -0.29
CA GLY A 113 -0.40 -3.58 -1.30
C GLY A 113 0.94 -3.04 -0.84
N HIS A 114 0.96 -2.13 0.13
CA HIS A 114 2.20 -1.60 0.71
C HIS A 114 2.88 -2.58 1.67
N LEU A 115 2.20 -3.63 2.12
CA LEU A 115 2.74 -4.60 3.07
C LEU A 115 3.63 -5.64 2.40
N VAL A 116 3.28 -6.05 1.17
CA VAL A 116 3.82 -7.22 0.46
C VAL A 116 4.96 -6.87 -0.51
N GLY A 117 5.70 -7.90 -0.93
CA GLY A 117 6.81 -7.79 -1.87
C GLY A 117 8.15 -7.44 -1.24
N LYS A 118 9.21 -7.54 -2.04
CA LYS A 118 10.61 -7.28 -1.60
C LYS A 118 10.77 -5.92 -0.92
N ASN A 119 10.10 -4.90 -1.44
CA ASN A 119 10.11 -3.54 -0.90
C ASN A 119 8.81 -3.21 -0.16
N GLY A 120 8.06 -4.21 0.27
CA GLY A 120 6.91 -4.07 1.16
C GLY A 120 7.34 -3.68 2.57
N LEU A 121 6.47 -2.99 3.29
CA LEU A 121 6.78 -2.50 4.64
C LEU A 121 7.17 -3.63 5.60
N LEU A 122 6.55 -4.82 5.48
CA LEU A 122 6.91 -5.95 6.34
C LEU A 122 8.37 -6.36 6.14
N ASN A 123 8.81 -6.51 4.89
CA ASN A 123 10.19 -6.86 4.60
C ASN A 123 11.18 -5.73 4.95
N LEU A 124 10.81 -4.48 4.70
CA LEU A 124 11.66 -3.32 5.03
C LEU A 124 11.83 -3.15 6.55
N LEU A 125 10.80 -3.39 7.34
CA LEU A 125 10.87 -3.36 8.80
C LEU A 125 11.69 -4.54 9.34
N ALA A 126 11.47 -5.76 8.82
CA ALA A 126 12.26 -6.92 9.19
C ALA A 126 13.74 -6.73 8.89
N ALA A 127 14.08 -6.15 7.73
CA ALA A 127 15.47 -5.83 7.35
C ALA A 127 16.13 -4.79 8.28
N LYS A 128 15.34 -3.96 8.96
CA LYS A 128 15.81 -3.05 10.02
C LYS A 128 15.85 -3.67 11.41
N GLY A 129 15.57 -4.98 11.54
CA GLY A 129 15.62 -5.72 12.80
C GLY A 129 14.34 -5.65 13.65
N TYR A 130 13.24 -5.12 13.12
CA TYR A 130 11.97 -5.16 13.84
C TYR A 130 11.37 -6.57 13.83
N LYS A 131 10.89 -6.99 14.99
CA LYS A 131 10.12 -8.24 15.11
C LYS A 131 8.68 -7.96 14.68
N LEU A 132 8.18 -8.74 13.74
CA LEU A 132 6.82 -8.66 13.24
C LEU A 132 6.02 -9.86 13.76
N THR A 133 4.83 -9.59 14.28
CA THR A 133 3.92 -10.63 14.77
C THR A 133 2.53 -10.36 14.19
N PRO A 134 1.97 -11.27 13.38
CA PRO A 134 0.60 -11.13 12.92
C PRO A 134 -0.35 -11.23 14.11
N ILE A 135 -1.43 -10.46 14.06
CA ILE A 135 -2.56 -10.57 15.00
C ILE A 135 -3.70 -11.18 14.17
N LEU A 136 -4.05 -12.42 14.50
CA LEU A 136 -5.12 -13.19 13.85
C LEU A 136 -6.39 -13.10 14.70
#